data_365e88d65400a553ffb82bb5dc836f17
#
_entry.id   365e88d65400a553ffb82bb5dc836f17
#
_cell.length_a   1.000
_cell.length_b   1.000
_cell.length_c   1.000
_cell.angle_alpha   90.00
_cell.angle_beta   90.00
_cell.angle_gamma   90.00
#
_symmetry.space_group_name_H-M   'P 1'
#
loop_
_entity.id
_entity.type
_entity.pdbx_description
1 polymer ?
#
loop_
_entity_poly.entity_id
_entity_poly.type
_entity_poly.pdbx_seq_one_letter_code
_entity_poly.pdbx_strand_id
1 'polypeptide(L)'
;QTGGWAGLQDALSTAVPMMGAGMGRGRGAMGPAWLPMGVMGASYRVIVADAGDVVVADTGAQDAIGRRLKPEERSAGIPIEWDGQRIGTVLVLFEATEIEQQLASQFRQALDRSLLISVIVAGLAAIALGFLLARQILAPLRHLRLAAVRVAAGDFSQRVRVTSHDEVGDLAHTFNTMAEALGRQEELRRQFIADVSHELRTPLAIIQAHLEAFLDDVYPLTKENIANVLDEVMLLGRLTEDLRQLALAEAGQLSLQREPVDLATFTAGILAGLLPQAQERGIALQANVPEGLSPVYADPQRLSQVFHNLLSNALRHTPAGGRIEIRARPAPQAGYISIQVADTGSGIPPDELPHIFERFYRGDRSERRAYGGTGLGLAIVKHLIEAHGGQISVQSRPGEGTTFTFTLPAARAA
;
A
#
# COMPACT_ATOMS: atom_id res chain seq x y z
N GLN A 1 77.99 72.02 6.65
CA GLN A 1 78.46 71.41 7.15
C GLN A 1 78.15 70.80 8.51
N THR A 2 77.84 71.21 9.54
CA THR A 2 77.20 70.53 10.69
C THR A 2 75.71 70.77 10.66
N GLY A 3 75.17 70.50 9.53
CA GLY A 3 73.73 70.44 9.37
C GLY A 3 73.15 69.17 10.02
N GLY A 4 73.28 69.14 11.32
CA GLY A 4 72.62 68.11 12.12
C GLY A 4 71.12 68.25 11.98
N TRP A 5 70.40 67.18 12.29
CA TRP A 5 68.94 67.04 12.35
C TRP A 5 68.29 68.09 13.30
N ALA A 6 69.06 69.10 13.76
CA ALA A 6 68.61 70.18 14.64
C ALA A 6 67.48 70.99 13.95
N GLY A 7 66.32 71.09 14.56
CA GLY A 7 65.13 71.76 14.02
C GLY A 7 64.18 70.89 13.18
N LEU A 8 64.53 69.63 12.89
CA LEU A 8 63.66 68.75 12.13
C LEU A 8 62.33 68.42 12.89
N GLN A 9 62.44 68.31 14.19
CA GLN A 9 61.29 68.07 15.05
C GLN A 9 60.25 69.22 14.95
N ASP A 10 60.71 70.46 15.02
CA ASP A 10 59.87 71.65 14.90
C ASP A 10 59.30 71.78 13.49
N ALA A 11 60.13 71.49 12.48
CA ALA A 11 59.65 71.47 11.10
C ALA A 11 58.61 70.42 10.82
N LEU A 12 58.81 69.20 11.34
CA LEU A 12 57.80 68.11 11.22
C LEU A 12 56.52 68.41 12.01
N SER A 13 56.66 68.93 13.23
CA SER A 13 55.48 69.31 14.04
C SER A 13 54.62 70.39 13.42
N THR A 14 55.28 71.29 12.64
CA THR A 14 54.58 72.34 11.90
C THR A 14 54.02 71.87 10.56
N ALA A 15 54.72 71.00 9.87
CA ALA A 15 54.37 70.56 8.53
C ALA A 15 53.26 69.51 8.53
N VAL A 16 53.26 68.62 9.52
CA VAL A 16 52.27 67.51 9.59
C VAL A 16 50.84 68.00 9.88
N PRO A 17 50.55 68.96 10.76
CA PRO A 17 49.23 69.51 10.92
C PRO A 17 48.72 70.26 9.68
N MET A 18 49.62 70.91 8.93
CA MET A 18 49.21 71.60 7.69
C MET A 18 48.82 70.65 6.58
N MET A 19 49.39 69.42 6.53
CA MET A 19 48.91 68.39 5.58
C MET A 19 47.55 67.84 5.90
N GLY A 20 47.15 67.85 7.18
CA GLY A 20 45.77 67.35 7.59
C GLY A 20 44.70 68.44 7.53
N ALA A 21 45.06 69.73 7.71
CA ALA A 21 44.08 70.80 7.82
C ALA A 21 43.72 71.51 6.50
N GLY A 22 44.46 71.24 5.44
CA GLY A 22 44.43 72.04 4.18
C GLY A 22 43.37 71.69 3.17
N MET A 23 42.42 70.75 3.45
CA MET A 23 41.40 70.31 2.44
C MET A 23 39.97 70.49 2.88
N GLY A 24 39.68 71.54 3.63
CA GLY A 24 38.29 71.97 3.84
C GLY A 24 37.97 73.25 3.12
N ARG A 25 37.36 73.22 1.93
CA ARG A 25 36.92 74.32 1.08
C ARG A 25 37.91 74.95 0.10
N GLY A 26 38.09 74.26 -1.05
CA GLY A 26 38.63 74.86 -2.25
C GLY A 26 38.52 73.95 -3.44
N ARG A 27 37.76 74.38 -4.42
CA ARG A 27 37.69 73.75 -5.74
C ARG A 27 39.10 73.73 -6.39
N GLY A 28 39.56 72.54 -6.71
CA GLY A 28 40.56 72.32 -7.77
C GLY A 28 42.01 72.40 -7.35
N ALA A 29 42.48 71.46 -6.54
CA ALA A 29 43.90 71.10 -6.54
C ALA A 29 44.00 69.56 -6.51
N MET A 30 44.48 69.01 -7.62
CA MET A 30 44.92 67.62 -7.65
C MET A 30 46.09 67.48 -6.69
N GLY A 31 45.93 66.73 -5.60
CA GLY A 31 46.99 66.28 -4.74
C GLY A 31 47.98 65.40 -5.52
N PRO A 32 49.21 65.23 -5.06
CA PRO A 32 50.21 64.46 -5.76
C PRO A 32 49.72 63.01 -5.96
N ALA A 33 49.79 62.51 -7.20
CA ALA A 33 49.23 61.27 -7.73
C ALA A 33 49.74 59.95 -7.09
N TRP A 34 50.46 60.01 -5.99
CA TRP A 34 51.07 58.87 -5.31
C TRP A 34 50.39 58.48 -3.95
N LEU A 35 49.44 59.29 -3.50
CA LEU A 35 48.69 58.91 -2.29
C LEU A 35 47.43 58.18 -2.66
N PRO A 36 47.28 56.93 -2.19
CA PRO A 36 46.03 56.22 -2.40
C PRO A 36 44.84 56.93 -1.70
N MET A 37 43.74 57.10 -2.40
CA MET A 37 42.53 57.85 -2.00
C MET A 37 41.85 57.36 -0.71
N GLY A 38 42.46 56.44 0.03
CA GLY A 38 41.87 55.81 1.25
C GLY A 38 42.43 56.36 2.56
N VAL A 39 43.37 57.34 2.53
CA VAL A 39 44.09 57.77 3.73
C VAL A 39 43.60 59.13 4.29
N MET A 40 42.51 59.66 3.76
CA MET A 40 41.89 60.86 4.32
C MET A 40 41.11 60.53 5.62
N GLY A 41 41.79 60.67 6.75
CA GLY A 41 41.19 60.51 8.09
C GLY A 41 42.00 59.65 9.07
N ALA A 42 43.03 58.96 8.61
CA ALA A 42 43.90 58.21 9.51
C ALA A 42 44.90 59.12 10.21
N SER A 43 44.97 59.06 11.53
CA SER A 43 46.09 59.67 12.27
C SER A 43 47.34 58.87 11.91
N TYR A 44 48.30 59.54 11.27
CA TYR A 44 49.58 58.92 10.97
C TYR A 44 50.69 59.55 11.82
N ARG A 45 51.55 58.69 12.26
CA ARG A 45 52.76 59.05 13.03
C ARG A 45 53.96 58.89 12.14
N VAL A 46 54.67 59.95 12.01
CA VAL A 46 55.92 59.95 11.22
C VAL A 46 57.12 59.97 12.17
N ILE A 47 57.98 58.99 12.04
CA ILE A 47 59.20 58.85 12.80
C ILE A 47 60.35 58.99 11.83
N VAL A 48 61.28 59.85 12.13
CA VAL A 48 62.52 59.99 11.35
C VAL A 48 63.73 59.64 12.24
N ALA A 49 64.58 58.76 11.73
CA ALA A 49 65.79 58.30 12.42
C ALA A 49 67.01 58.67 11.57
N ASP A 50 68.14 58.92 12.21
CA ASP A 50 69.42 59.20 11.57
C ASP A 50 70.08 57.93 10.98
N ALA A 51 71.29 58.09 10.40
CA ALA A 51 72.07 56.98 9.82
C ALA A 51 72.44 55.88 10.86
N GLY A 52 72.42 56.20 12.15
CA GLY A 52 72.67 55.29 13.27
C GLY A 52 71.39 54.63 13.82
N ASP A 53 70.22 54.80 13.11
CA ASP A 53 68.90 54.34 13.51
C ASP A 53 68.39 54.95 14.83
N VAL A 54 68.90 56.15 15.21
CA VAL A 54 68.44 56.91 16.38
C VAL A 54 67.35 57.88 15.92
N VAL A 55 66.15 57.81 16.59
CA VAL A 55 65.00 58.67 16.30
C VAL A 55 65.39 60.15 16.56
N VAL A 56 65.30 60.94 15.54
CA VAL A 56 65.63 62.38 15.59
C VAL A 56 64.44 63.30 15.53
N ALA A 57 63.31 62.73 15.05
CA ALA A 57 62.04 63.43 15.08
C ALA A 57 60.86 62.38 15.10
N ASP A 58 59.77 62.71 15.81
CA ASP A 58 58.60 61.90 15.96
C ASP A 58 57.36 62.79 16.12
N THR A 59 56.39 62.65 15.26
CA THR A 59 55.13 63.44 15.31
C THR A 59 54.16 63.03 16.37
N GLY A 60 54.30 61.81 16.93
CA GLY A 60 53.33 61.27 17.90
C GLY A 60 53.82 61.28 19.36
N ALA A 61 55.16 61.27 19.61
CA ALA A 61 55.69 61.22 20.97
C ALA A 61 57.07 61.85 21.04
N GLN A 62 57.15 63.01 21.62
CA GLN A 62 58.42 63.71 21.81
C GLN A 62 59.40 62.92 22.67
N ASP A 63 58.91 62.10 23.61
CA ASP A 63 59.71 61.25 24.49
C ASP A 63 60.48 60.13 23.74
N ALA A 64 60.10 59.87 22.51
CA ALA A 64 60.73 58.85 21.67
C ALA A 64 61.98 59.30 20.97
N ILE A 65 62.27 60.57 21.01
CA ILE A 65 63.51 61.17 20.42
C ILE A 65 64.74 60.67 21.20
N GLY A 66 65.72 60.17 20.48
CA GLY A 66 66.92 59.60 21.06
C GLY A 66 66.86 58.08 21.28
N ARG A 67 65.71 57.44 21.10
CA ARG A 67 65.62 55.96 21.10
C ARG A 67 66.15 55.41 19.78
N ARG A 68 66.60 54.14 19.80
CA ARG A 68 66.94 53.44 18.56
C ARG A 68 65.66 52.75 17.99
N LEU A 69 65.56 52.74 16.68
CA LEU A 69 64.48 51.97 16.00
C LEU A 69 64.62 50.48 16.33
N LYS A 70 63.49 49.82 16.55
CA LYS A 70 63.45 48.38 16.67
C LYS A 70 63.76 47.73 15.31
N PRO A 71 64.21 46.45 15.27
CA PRO A 71 64.53 45.78 14.01
C PRO A 71 63.34 45.74 13.04
N GLU A 72 62.11 45.59 13.57
CA GLU A 72 60.84 45.57 12.79
C GLU A 72 60.52 46.96 12.21
N GLU A 73 60.74 48.04 13.00
CA GLU A 73 60.57 49.45 12.58
C GLU A 73 61.56 49.82 11.50
N ARG A 74 62.78 49.32 11.64
CA ARG A 74 63.86 49.55 10.66
C ARG A 74 63.58 48.90 9.31
N SER A 75 63.04 47.64 9.33
CA SER A 75 62.77 46.97 8.09
C SER A 75 61.51 47.52 7.36
N ALA A 76 60.59 48.15 8.10
CA ALA A 76 59.41 48.82 7.56
C ALA A 76 59.65 50.27 7.14
N GLY A 77 60.80 50.82 7.51
CA GLY A 77 61.16 52.21 7.21
C GLY A 77 61.73 52.40 5.80
N ILE A 78 61.47 53.59 5.23
CA ILE A 78 61.99 54.00 3.92
C ILE A 78 63.33 54.70 4.14
N PRO A 79 64.44 54.23 3.54
CA PRO A 79 65.73 54.88 3.70
C PRO A 79 65.71 56.26 3.04
N ILE A 80 66.29 57.23 3.75
CA ILE A 80 66.61 58.57 3.21
C ILE A 80 68.03 58.53 2.74
N GLU A 81 68.24 58.73 1.45
CA GLU A 81 69.62 58.76 0.84
C GLU A 81 69.98 60.15 0.31
N TRP A 82 71.22 60.52 0.50
CA TRP A 82 71.77 61.72 -0.06
C TRP A 82 73.16 61.40 -0.61
N ASP A 83 73.41 61.76 -1.87
CA ASP A 83 74.66 61.50 -2.60
C ASP A 83 75.10 60.02 -2.54
N GLY A 84 74.13 59.10 -2.61
CA GLY A 84 74.33 57.63 -2.56
C GLY A 84 74.66 57.08 -1.18
N GLN A 85 74.61 57.89 -0.14
CA GLN A 85 74.74 57.41 1.25
C GLN A 85 73.42 57.52 2.02
N ARG A 86 73.09 56.47 2.77
CA ARG A 86 71.97 56.51 3.67
C ARG A 86 72.22 57.45 4.83
N ILE A 87 71.45 58.52 4.89
CA ILE A 87 71.56 59.56 5.92
C ILE A 87 70.45 59.37 7.01
N GLY A 88 69.46 58.58 6.79
CA GLY A 88 68.39 58.33 7.75
C GLY A 88 67.30 57.34 7.29
N THR A 89 66.29 57.22 8.06
CA THR A 89 65.10 56.38 7.75
C THR A 89 63.83 57.12 8.16
N VAL A 90 62.83 57.11 7.29
CA VAL A 90 61.44 57.55 7.61
C VAL A 90 60.52 56.34 7.78
N LEU A 91 59.81 56.33 8.88
CA LEU A 91 58.80 55.39 9.17
C LEU A 91 57.45 56.11 9.30
N VAL A 92 56.44 55.68 8.58
CA VAL A 92 55.07 56.18 8.67
C VAL A 92 54.16 55.07 9.28
N LEU A 93 53.68 55.30 10.48
CA LEU A 93 52.78 54.42 11.16
C LEU A 93 51.38 54.99 11.05
N PHE A 94 50.43 54.14 10.58
CA PHE A 94 49.01 54.48 10.55
C PHE A 94 48.40 53.98 11.86
N GLU A 95 47.92 54.89 12.70
CA GLU A 95 47.13 54.55 13.86
C GLU A 95 45.70 54.44 13.43
N ALA A 96 45.08 53.23 13.58
CA ALA A 96 43.67 53.08 13.37
C ALA A 96 42.90 53.98 14.33
N THR A 97 42.12 54.93 13.81
CA THR A 97 41.38 55.89 14.61
C THR A 97 40.42 55.12 15.52
N GLU A 98 40.20 55.63 16.75
CA GLU A 98 39.23 55.04 17.71
C GLU A 98 37.85 54.78 17.06
N ILE A 99 37.49 55.60 16.07
CA ILE A 99 36.25 55.44 15.28
C ILE A 99 36.25 54.16 14.47
N GLU A 100 37.37 53.77 13.83
CA GLU A 100 37.45 52.51 13.06
C GLU A 100 37.41 51.30 13.97
N GLN A 101 38.05 51.34 15.14
CA GLN A 101 37.98 50.28 16.13
C GLN A 101 36.58 50.16 16.72
N GLN A 102 35.90 51.28 16.95
CA GLN A 102 34.53 51.31 17.47
C GLN A 102 33.52 50.80 16.42
N LEU A 103 33.68 51.19 15.14
CA LEU A 103 32.85 50.64 14.05
C LEU A 103 33.07 49.14 13.86
N ALA A 104 34.30 48.66 13.90
CA ALA A 104 34.59 47.23 13.78
C ALA A 104 34.03 46.43 14.96
N SER A 105 34.08 46.98 16.18
CA SER A 105 33.50 46.32 17.36
C SER A 105 31.97 46.27 17.30
N GLN A 106 31.29 47.35 16.90
CA GLN A 106 29.85 47.39 16.71
C GLN A 106 29.42 46.45 15.59
N PHE A 107 30.14 46.37 14.49
CA PHE A 107 29.86 45.45 13.39
C PHE A 107 29.98 44.00 13.84
N ARG A 108 31.06 43.64 14.60
CA ARG A 108 31.17 42.27 15.16
C ARG A 108 30.03 41.94 16.10
N GLN A 109 29.67 42.84 17.02
CA GLN A 109 28.53 42.61 17.94
C GLN A 109 27.21 42.45 17.19
N ALA A 110 26.98 43.22 16.13
CA ALA A 110 25.81 43.10 15.30
C ALA A 110 25.80 41.76 14.54
N LEU A 111 26.92 41.32 14.01
CA LEU A 111 27.08 39.99 13.37
C LEU A 111 26.83 38.86 14.36
N ASP A 112 27.49 38.88 15.53
CA ASP A 112 27.36 37.85 16.54
C ASP A 112 25.90 37.72 17.02
N ARG A 113 25.21 38.85 17.23
CA ARG A 113 23.79 38.87 17.62
C ARG A 113 22.90 38.36 16.52
N SER A 114 23.16 38.72 15.26
CA SER A 114 22.36 38.24 14.13
C SER A 114 22.54 36.73 13.89
N LEU A 115 23.79 36.23 14.02
CA LEU A 115 24.11 34.82 13.95
C LEU A 115 23.43 34.02 15.07
N LEU A 116 23.48 34.51 16.31
CA LEU A 116 22.84 33.89 17.46
C LEU A 116 21.33 33.79 17.25
N ILE A 117 20.67 34.86 16.82
CA ILE A 117 19.24 34.89 16.53
C ILE A 117 18.91 33.90 15.41
N SER A 118 19.71 33.87 14.33
CA SER A 118 19.51 32.98 13.21
C SER A 118 19.61 31.51 13.61
N VAL A 119 20.57 31.15 14.45
CA VAL A 119 20.73 29.78 14.98
C VAL A 119 19.54 29.36 15.85
N ILE A 120 19.07 30.29 16.73
CA ILE A 120 17.91 30.02 17.58
C ILE A 120 16.64 29.81 16.73
N VAL A 121 16.41 30.72 15.76
CA VAL A 121 15.23 30.63 14.87
C VAL A 121 15.27 29.35 14.03
N ALA A 122 16.42 29.03 13.45
CA ALA A 122 16.60 27.79 12.68
C ALA A 122 16.41 26.53 13.57
N GLY A 123 16.93 26.54 14.79
CA GLY A 123 16.74 25.47 15.77
C GLY A 123 15.28 25.27 16.14
N LEU A 124 14.56 26.35 16.45
CA LEU A 124 13.12 26.29 16.76
C LEU A 124 12.31 25.81 15.54
N ALA A 125 12.63 26.31 14.35
CA ALA A 125 11.98 25.85 13.11
C ALA A 125 12.22 24.37 12.84
N ALA A 126 13.44 23.87 13.04
CA ALA A 126 13.76 22.46 12.90
C ALA A 126 13.03 21.57 13.91
N ILE A 127 12.93 22.01 15.17
CA ILE A 127 12.16 21.29 16.20
C ILE A 127 10.65 21.26 15.86
N ALA A 128 10.09 22.41 15.44
CA ALA A 128 8.70 22.51 15.06
C ALA A 128 8.39 21.61 13.84
N LEU A 129 9.26 21.63 12.82
CA LEU A 129 9.12 20.78 11.64
C LEU A 129 9.23 19.29 12.01
N GLY A 130 10.24 18.93 12.83
CA GLY A 130 10.41 17.56 13.32
C GLY A 130 9.19 17.05 14.11
N PHE A 131 8.62 17.89 14.98
CA PHE A 131 7.40 17.57 15.71
C PHE A 131 6.20 17.38 14.78
N LEU A 132 6.06 18.23 13.78
CA LEU A 132 4.98 18.18 12.80
C LEU A 132 5.06 16.90 11.95
N LEU A 133 6.24 16.57 11.46
CA LEU A 133 6.50 15.33 10.72
C LEU A 133 6.26 14.09 11.60
N ALA A 134 6.75 14.12 12.84
CA ALA A 134 6.50 13.02 13.79
C ALA A 134 5.00 12.80 14.02
N ARG A 135 4.23 13.87 14.13
CA ARG A 135 2.77 13.80 14.32
C ARG A 135 2.05 13.32 13.05
N GLN A 136 2.50 13.73 11.87
CA GLN A 136 1.89 13.33 10.61
C GLN A 136 2.19 11.89 10.22
N ILE A 137 3.36 11.36 10.56
CA ILE A 137 3.80 10.01 10.14
C ILE A 137 3.71 9.00 11.29
N LEU A 138 4.30 9.28 12.45
CA LEU A 138 4.40 8.30 13.55
C LEU A 138 3.04 8.02 14.21
N ALA A 139 2.19 9.03 14.36
CA ALA A 139 0.89 8.84 15.03
C ALA A 139 -0.04 7.93 14.21
N PRO A 140 -0.25 8.11 12.88
CA PRO A 140 -1.02 7.19 12.06
C PRO A 140 -0.44 5.77 12.04
N LEU A 141 0.88 5.62 11.90
CA LEU A 141 1.54 4.31 11.92
C LEU A 141 1.33 3.59 13.26
N ARG A 142 1.33 4.31 14.37
CA ARG A 142 1.03 3.72 15.68
C ARG A 142 -0.42 3.24 15.76
N HIS A 143 -1.38 4.00 15.26
CA HIS A 143 -2.79 3.60 15.20
C HIS A 143 -2.97 2.37 14.31
N LEU A 144 -2.31 2.36 13.15
CA LEU A 144 -2.33 1.23 12.23
C LEU A 144 -1.75 -0.03 12.86
N ARG A 145 -0.62 0.07 13.58
CA ARG A 145 -0.05 -1.04 14.35
C ARG A 145 -1.01 -1.58 15.39
N LEU A 146 -1.66 -0.69 16.17
CA LEU A 146 -2.61 -1.10 17.19
C LEU A 146 -3.85 -1.78 16.60
N ALA A 147 -4.37 -1.24 15.49
CA ALA A 147 -5.48 -1.85 14.77
C ALA A 147 -5.08 -3.22 14.20
N ALA A 148 -3.88 -3.37 13.64
CA ALA A 148 -3.37 -4.64 13.13
C ALA A 148 -3.26 -5.71 14.23
N VAL A 149 -2.80 -5.35 15.42
CA VAL A 149 -2.75 -6.27 16.57
C VAL A 149 -4.15 -6.73 16.97
N ARG A 150 -5.15 -5.85 16.95
CA ARG A 150 -6.54 -6.21 17.25
C ARG A 150 -7.15 -7.10 16.18
N VAL A 151 -6.92 -6.78 14.90
CA VAL A 151 -7.35 -7.64 13.78
C VAL A 151 -6.72 -9.03 13.89
N ALA A 152 -5.42 -9.13 14.23
CA ALA A 152 -4.74 -10.40 14.47
C ALA A 152 -5.32 -11.16 15.67
N ALA A 153 -5.89 -10.48 16.65
CA ALA A 153 -6.62 -11.08 17.78
C ALA A 153 -8.09 -11.44 17.47
N GLY A 154 -8.53 -11.24 16.20
CA GLY A 154 -9.87 -11.60 15.74
C GLY A 154 -10.90 -10.48 15.81
N ASP A 155 -10.51 -9.25 16.15
CA ASP A 155 -11.41 -8.09 16.10
C ASP A 155 -11.32 -7.40 14.73
N PHE A 156 -12.06 -7.90 13.77
CA PHE A 156 -12.12 -7.41 12.40
C PHE A 156 -12.95 -6.11 12.24
N SER A 157 -13.59 -5.62 13.31
CA SER A 157 -14.36 -4.38 13.28
C SER A 157 -13.48 -3.13 13.27
N GLN A 158 -12.19 -3.29 13.55
CA GLN A 158 -11.24 -2.18 13.64
C GLN A 158 -11.09 -1.46 12.31
N ARG A 159 -11.12 -0.12 12.36
CA ARG A 159 -10.86 0.74 11.20
C ARG A 159 -9.89 1.83 11.59
N VAL A 160 -8.98 2.14 10.69
CA VAL A 160 -8.05 3.26 10.81
C VAL A 160 -8.61 4.45 10.04
N ARG A 161 -8.66 5.62 10.67
CA ARG A 161 -9.09 6.85 9.98
C ARG A 161 -8.08 7.22 8.90
N VAL A 162 -8.56 7.36 7.68
CA VAL A 162 -7.78 7.91 6.56
C VAL A 162 -7.80 9.44 6.72
N THR A 163 -6.69 10.01 7.20
CA THR A 163 -6.55 11.46 7.47
C THR A 163 -5.63 12.17 6.49
N SER A 164 -4.91 11.42 5.68
CA SER A 164 -3.94 11.92 4.69
C SER A 164 -4.29 11.40 3.30
N HIS A 165 -3.81 12.11 2.27
CA HIS A 165 -3.92 11.71 0.85
C HIS A 165 -2.54 11.31 0.29
N ASP A 166 -1.63 10.92 1.15
CA ASP A 166 -0.29 10.42 0.84
C ASP A 166 -0.22 8.89 0.96
N GLU A 167 0.99 8.34 0.92
CA GLU A 167 1.25 6.90 1.03
C GLU A 167 0.76 6.31 2.36
N VAL A 168 0.70 7.13 3.43
CA VAL A 168 0.17 6.70 4.73
C VAL A 168 -1.35 6.59 4.68
N GLY A 169 -2.02 7.50 3.95
CA GLY A 169 -3.45 7.42 3.70
C GLY A 169 -3.83 6.21 2.86
N ASP A 170 -3.06 5.92 1.81
CA ASP A 170 -3.26 4.74 0.96
C ASP A 170 -3.06 3.43 1.74
N LEU A 171 -2.03 3.38 2.59
CA LEU A 171 -1.80 2.25 3.50
C LEU A 171 -2.98 2.04 4.47
N ALA A 172 -3.54 3.12 5.03
CA ALA A 172 -4.70 3.03 5.91
C ALA A 172 -5.94 2.52 5.16
N HIS A 173 -6.15 2.95 3.91
CA HIS A 173 -7.23 2.46 3.06
C HIS A 173 -7.06 0.98 2.75
N THR A 174 -5.88 0.56 2.31
CA THR A 174 -5.55 -0.84 2.02
C THR A 174 -5.74 -1.73 3.26
N PHE A 175 -5.30 -1.25 4.43
CA PHE A 175 -5.53 -1.94 5.70
C PHE A 175 -7.03 -2.12 6.00
N ASN A 176 -7.84 -1.08 5.81
CA ASN A 176 -9.28 -1.16 6.05
C ASN A 176 -9.96 -2.16 5.11
N THR A 177 -9.57 -2.17 3.83
CA THR A 177 -10.05 -3.14 2.83
C THR A 177 -9.68 -4.57 3.22
N MET A 178 -8.44 -4.78 3.66
CA MET A 178 -7.98 -6.09 4.15
C MET A 178 -8.77 -6.53 5.39
N ALA A 179 -8.95 -5.64 6.39
CA ALA A 179 -9.70 -5.95 7.60
C ALA A 179 -11.16 -6.29 7.31
N GLU A 180 -11.78 -5.62 6.34
CA GLU A 180 -13.14 -5.92 5.89
C GLU A 180 -13.22 -7.28 5.20
N ALA A 181 -12.28 -7.59 4.30
CA ALA A 181 -12.23 -8.89 3.62
C ALA A 181 -12.05 -10.04 4.61
N LEU A 182 -11.15 -9.89 5.60
CA LEU A 182 -10.96 -10.87 6.67
C LEU A 182 -12.22 -11.02 7.54
N GLY A 183 -12.87 -9.92 7.90
CA GLY A 183 -14.12 -9.96 8.67
C GLY A 183 -15.22 -10.68 7.94
N ARG A 184 -15.40 -10.40 6.64
CA ARG A 184 -16.37 -11.09 5.79
C ARG A 184 -16.04 -12.59 5.67
N GLN A 185 -14.78 -12.94 5.50
CA GLN A 185 -14.36 -14.35 5.42
C GLN A 185 -14.63 -15.10 6.73
N GLU A 186 -14.36 -14.49 7.88
CA GLU A 186 -14.64 -15.11 9.18
C GLU A 186 -16.13 -15.25 9.44
N GLU A 187 -16.96 -14.28 9.05
CA GLU A 187 -18.42 -14.38 9.16
C GLU A 187 -18.96 -15.53 8.30
N LEU A 188 -18.54 -15.61 7.04
CA LEU A 188 -18.91 -16.73 6.14
C LEU A 188 -18.45 -18.07 6.72
N ARG A 189 -17.28 -18.14 7.34
CA ARG A 189 -16.76 -19.33 8.00
C ARG A 189 -17.62 -19.73 9.20
N ARG A 190 -18.01 -18.77 10.04
CA ARG A 190 -18.90 -19.03 11.19
C ARG A 190 -20.28 -19.49 10.76
N GLN A 191 -20.85 -18.83 9.76
CA GLN A 191 -22.12 -19.22 9.20
C GLN A 191 -22.06 -20.65 8.64
N PHE A 192 -21.01 -20.98 7.87
CA PHE A 192 -20.80 -22.33 7.36
C PHE A 192 -20.77 -23.40 8.47
N ILE A 193 -20.03 -23.16 9.57
CA ILE A 193 -19.95 -24.10 10.69
C ILE A 193 -21.34 -24.26 11.36
N ALA A 194 -22.09 -23.18 11.49
CA ALA A 194 -23.44 -23.22 12.06
C ALA A 194 -24.37 -24.03 11.17
N ASP A 195 -24.38 -23.78 9.85
CA ASP A 195 -25.20 -24.45 8.87
C ASP A 195 -24.88 -25.95 8.82
N VAL A 196 -23.60 -26.33 8.74
CA VAL A 196 -23.14 -27.73 8.82
C VAL A 196 -23.67 -28.41 10.09
N SER A 197 -23.55 -27.73 11.24
CA SER A 197 -24.01 -28.29 12.52
C SER A 197 -25.53 -28.53 12.53
N HIS A 198 -26.27 -27.63 11.92
CA HIS A 198 -27.71 -27.76 11.81
C HIS A 198 -28.12 -28.90 10.87
N GLU A 199 -27.52 -28.97 9.68
CA GLU A 199 -27.86 -29.98 8.67
C GLU A 199 -27.42 -31.40 9.06
N LEU A 200 -26.34 -31.54 9.86
CA LEU A 200 -25.97 -32.84 10.43
C LEU A 200 -26.84 -33.27 11.62
N ARG A 201 -27.29 -32.32 12.44
CA ARG A 201 -28.09 -32.64 13.64
C ARG A 201 -29.47 -33.21 13.30
N THR A 202 -30.09 -32.71 12.24
CA THR A 202 -31.45 -33.10 11.87
C THR A 202 -31.55 -34.58 11.50
N PRO A 203 -30.81 -35.14 10.52
CA PRO A 203 -30.87 -36.57 10.20
C PRO A 203 -30.41 -37.45 11.37
N LEU A 204 -29.41 -37.01 12.14
CA LEU A 204 -28.92 -37.72 13.32
C LEU A 204 -30.02 -37.86 14.38
N ALA A 205 -30.78 -36.78 14.65
CA ALA A 205 -31.89 -36.81 15.59
C ALA A 205 -33.05 -37.74 15.10
N ILE A 206 -33.31 -37.75 13.78
CA ILE A 206 -34.30 -38.65 13.18
C ILE A 206 -33.87 -40.13 13.35
N ILE A 207 -32.60 -40.44 13.02
CA ILE A 207 -32.03 -41.77 13.21
C ILE A 207 -32.16 -42.21 14.66
N GLN A 208 -31.74 -41.33 15.61
CA GLN A 208 -31.81 -41.61 17.02
C GLN A 208 -33.23 -41.85 17.50
N ALA A 209 -34.19 -41.01 17.12
CA ALA A 209 -35.60 -41.17 17.48
C ALA A 209 -36.21 -42.50 16.96
N HIS A 210 -35.86 -42.87 15.72
CA HIS A 210 -36.31 -44.17 15.18
C HIS A 210 -35.72 -45.35 15.96
N LEU A 211 -34.40 -45.29 16.27
CA LEU A 211 -33.74 -46.34 17.03
C LEU A 211 -34.29 -46.47 18.47
N GLU A 212 -34.55 -45.33 19.13
CA GLU A 212 -35.17 -45.29 20.45
C GLU A 212 -36.61 -45.89 20.39
N ALA A 213 -37.41 -45.51 19.36
CA ALA A 213 -38.77 -46.06 19.16
C ALA A 213 -38.76 -47.58 18.89
N PHE A 214 -37.72 -48.13 18.25
CA PHE A 214 -37.54 -49.56 18.11
C PHE A 214 -37.19 -50.24 19.44
N LEU A 215 -36.33 -49.63 20.27
CA LEU A 215 -35.96 -50.15 21.58
C LEU A 215 -37.11 -50.16 22.58
N ASP A 216 -38.00 -49.18 22.47
CA ASP A 216 -39.16 -49.01 23.33
C ASP A 216 -40.41 -49.75 22.79
N ASP A 217 -40.27 -50.60 21.74
CA ASP A 217 -41.34 -51.32 21.08
C ASP A 217 -42.52 -50.44 20.56
N VAL A 218 -42.25 -49.13 20.39
CA VAL A 218 -43.23 -48.17 19.84
C VAL A 218 -43.38 -48.34 18.33
N TYR A 219 -42.25 -48.63 17.63
CA TYR A 219 -42.27 -48.97 16.22
C TYR A 219 -41.85 -50.41 15.99
N PRO A 220 -42.63 -51.17 15.15
CA PRO A 220 -42.24 -52.53 14.83
C PRO A 220 -40.99 -52.56 13.93
N LEU A 221 -40.13 -53.53 14.14
CA LEU A 221 -38.91 -53.77 13.32
C LEU A 221 -39.33 -54.35 11.95
N THR A 222 -39.95 -53.54 11.10
CA THR A 222 -40.30 -53.92 9.72
C THR A 222 -39.17 -53.52 8.77
N LYS A 223 -39.11 -54.20 7.59
CA LYS A 223 -38.15 -53.83 6.54
C LYS A 223 -38.29 -52.36 6.10
N GLU A 224 -39.54 -51.87 6.08
CA GLU A 224 -39.88 -50.50 5.71
C GLU A 224 -39.32 -49.47 6.71
N ASN A 225 -39.50 -49.70 7.99
CA ASN A 225 -38.99 -48.83 9.05
C ASN A 225 -37.45 -48.85 9.13
N ILE A 226 -36.85 -50.02 8.89
CA ILE A 226 -35.37 -50.13 8.79
C ILE A 226 -34.86 -49.42 7.54
N ALA A 227 -35.55 -49.49 6.39
CA ALA A 227 -35.22 -48.79 5.18
C ALA A 227 -35.24 -47.26 5.37
N ASN A 228 -36.23 -46.73 6.11
CA ASN A 228 -36.29 -45.30 6.43
C ASN A 228 -35.04 -44.84 7.22
N VAL A 229 -34.61 -45.63 8.21
CA VAL A 229 -33.37 -45.32 8.96
C VAL A 229 -32.15 -45.40 8.05
N LEU A 230 -32.10 -46.40 7.16
CA LEU A 230 -30.99 -46.55 6.20
C LEU A 230 -30.93 -45.36 5.24
N ASP A 231 -32.08 -44.85 4.78
CA ASP A 231 -32.13 -43.67 3.90
C ASP A 231 -31.54 -42.42 4.58
N GLU A 232 -31.82 -42.22 5.87
CA GLU A 232 -31.23 -41.13 6.66
C GLU A 232 -29.71 -41.30 6.84
N VAL A 233 -29.23 -42.54 7.07
CA VAL A 233 -27.80 -42.85 7.15
C VAL A 233 -27.10 -42.56 5.81
N MET A 234 -27.74 -42.96 4.69
CA MET A 234 -27.24 -42.69 3.35
C MET A 234 -27.25 -41.19 3.02
N LEU A 235 -28.24 -40.43 3.49
CA LEU A 235 -28.29 -38.98 3.38
C LEU A 235 -27.11 -38.33 4.14
N LEU A 236 -26.88 -38.77 5.38
CA LEU A 236 -25.75 -38.29 6.20
C LEU A 236 -24.39 -38.58 5.54
N GLY A 237 -24.23 -39.78 4.94
CA GLY A 237 -23.05 -40.15 4.17
C GLY A 237 -22.82 -39.23 2.96
N ARG A 238 -23.86 -38.93 2.20
CA ARG A 238 -23.78 -37.99 1.08
C ARG A 238 -23.45 -36.58 1.56
N LEU A 239 -24.07 -36.09 2.63
CA LEU A 239 -23.82 -34.79 3.19
C LEU A 239 -22.34 -34.62 3.62
N THR A 240 -21.76 -35.62 4.29
CA THR A 240 -20.38 -35.60 4.72
C THR A 240 -19.42 -35.60 3.54
N GLU A 241 -19.70 -36.36 2.47
CA GLU A 241 -18.86 -36.33 1.26
C GLU A 241 -18.99 -35.03 0.50
N ASP A 242 -20.18 -34.44 0.38
CA ASP A 242 -20.44 -33.13 -0.22
C ASP A 242 -19.64 -32.03 0.53
N LEU A 243 -19.67 -32.06 1.86
CA LEU A 243 -18.90 -31.12 2.72
C LEU A 243 -17.39 -31.26 2.53
N ARG A 244 -16.89 -32.51 2.47
CA ARG A 244 -15.47 -32.76 2.24
C ARG A 244 -15.02 -32.20 0.90
N GLN A 245 -15.80 -32.41 -0.15
CA GLN A 245 -15.49 -31.90 -1.49
C GLN A 245 -15.54 -30.38 -1.55
N LEU A 246 -16.54 -29.78 -0.93
CA LEU A 246 -16.67 -28.32 -0.87
C LEU A 246 -15.46 -27.71 -0.13
N ALA A 247 -15.05 -28.30 1.00
CA ALA A 247 -13.89 -27.84 1.75
C ALA A 247 -12.58 -27.92 0.92
N LEU A 248 -12.38 -29.00 0.15
CA LEU A 248 -11.25 -29.14 -0.75
C LEU A 248 -11.28 -28.13 -1.91
N ALA A 249 -12.46 -27.88 -2.47
CA ALA A 249 -12.64 -26.92 -3.55
C ALA A 249 -12.32 -25.49 -3.09
N GLU A 250 -12.81 -25.09 -1.91
CA GLU A 250 -12.57 -23.77 -1.32
C GLU A 250 -11.10 -23.55 -0.92
N ALA A 251 -10.44 -24.60 -0.46
CA ALA A 251 -9.00 -24.56 -0.17
C ALA A 251 -8.13 -24.52 -1.44
N GLY A 252 -8.73 -24.58 -2.64
CA GLY A 252 -7.99 -24.70 -3.90
C GLY A 252 -7.17 -26.00 -4.02
N GLN A 253 -7.51 -27.00 -3.19
CA GLN A 253 -6.81 -28.29 -3.11
C GLN A 253 -7.48 -29.40 -3.90
N LEU A 254 -8.51 -29.07 -4.70
CA LEU A 254 -9.18 -30.02 -5.56
C LEU A 254 -8.24 -30.38 -6.72
N SER A 255 -7.60 -31.55 -6.65
CA SER A 255 -6.82 -32.07 -7.78
C SER A 255 -7.77 -32.61 -8.83
N LEU A 256 -7.67 -32.09 -10.07
CA LEU A 256 -8.44 -32.56 -11.22
C LEU A 256 -7.56 -33.39 -12.14
N GLN A 257 -8.03 -34.58 -12.49
CA GLN A 257 -7.42 -35.42 -13.52
C GLN A 257 -8.10 -35.14 -14.86
N ARG A 258 -7.66 -34.06 -15.52
CA ARG A 258 -8.30 -33.58 -16.75
C ARG A 258 -7.80 -34.37 -17.94
N GLU A 259 -8.75 -34.83 -18.77
CA GLU A 259 -8.51 -35.52 -20.05
C GLU A 259 -9.52 -35.06 -21.10
N PRO A 260 -9.27 -35.33 -22.39
CA PRO A 260 -10.27 -35.07 -23.43
C PRO A 260 -11.50 -35.94 -23.26
N VAL A 261 -12.67 -35.34 -23.06
CA VAL A 261 -13.96 -36.01 -22.88
C VAL A 261 -14.86 -35.69 -24.07
N ASP A 262 -15.28 -36.72 -24.80
CA ASP A 262 -16.33 -36.61 -25.82
C ASP A 262 -17.69 -36.47 -25.18
N LEU A 263 -18.30 -35.29 -25.32
CA LEU A 263 -19.60 -34.98 -24.70
C LEU A 263 -20.76 -35.81 -25.23
N ALA A 264 -20.74 -36.25 -26.49
CA ALA A 264 -21.83 -37.06 -27.07
C ALA A 264 -21.91 -38.40 -26.37
N THR A 265 -20.80 -39.13 -26.33
CA THR A 265 -20.69 -40.44 -25.65
C THR A 265 -20.92 -40.29 -24.13
N PHE A 266 -20.34 -39.26 -23.53
CA PHE A 266 -20.42 -39.03 -22.10
C PHE A 266 -21.84 -38.76 -21.62
N THR A 267 -22.57 -37.84 -22.29
CA THR A 267 -23.96 -37.50 -21.93
C THR A 267 -24.92 -38.67 -22.19
N ALA A 268 -24.69 -39.43 -23.28
CA ALA A 268 -25.48 -40.64 -23.54
C ALA A 268 -25.34 -41.67 -22.39
N GLY A 269 -24.14 -41.90 -21.87
CA GLY A 269 -23.91 -42.78 -20.75
C GLY A 269 -24.61 -42.32 -19.46
N ILE A 270 -24.59 -41.02 -19.17
CA ILE A 270 -25.26 -40.44 -18.00
C ILE A 270 -26.78 -40.57 -18.13
N LEU A 271 -27.36 -40.24 -19.29
CA LEU A 271 -28.76 -40.32 -19.53
C LEU A 271 -29.27 -41.78 -19.46
N ALA A 272 -28.51 -42.75 -19.97
CA ALA A 272 -28.86 -44.18 -19.86
C ALA A 272 -29.01 -44.62 -18.39
N GLY A 273 -28.15 -44.12 -17.48
CA GLY A 273 -28.27 -44.40 -16.05
C GLY A 273 -29.50 -43.78 -15.35
N LEU A 274 -30.01 -42.67 -15.87
CA LEU A 274 -31.16 -41.96 -15.31
C LEU A 274 -32.48 -42.30 -16.01
N LEU A 275 -32.45 -42.97 -17.15
CA LEU A 275 -33.61 -43.30 -17.95
C LEU A 275 -34.68 -44.06 -17.18
N PRO A 276 -34.37 -45.11 -16.37
CA PRO A 276 -35.37 -45.81 -15.60
C PRO A 276 -36.15 -44.90 -14.63
N GLN A 277 -35.44 -44.02 -13.93
CA GLN A 277 -36.05 -43.09 -12.98
C GLN A 277 -36.91 -42.02 -13.68
N ALA A 278 -36.46 -41.54 -14.84
CA ALA A 278 -37.21 -40.58 -15.63
C ALA A 278 -38.49 -41.22 -16.20
N GLN A 279 -38.41 -42.46 -16.70
CA GLN A 279 -39.58 -43.22 -17.20
C GLN A 279 -40.62 -43.47 -16.11
N GLU A 280 -40.17 -43.86 -14.91
CA GLU A 280 -41.07 -44.04 -13.75
C GLU A 280 -41.85 -42.76 -13.41
N ARG A 281 -41.19 -41.59 -13.61
CA ARG A 281 -41.80 -40.28 -13.38
C ARG A 281 -42.51 -39.70 -14.59
N GLY A 282 -42.50 -40.36 -15.73
CA GLY A 282 -43.13 -39.90 -16.97
C GLY A 282 -42.41 -38.66 -17.57
N ILE A 283 -41.11 -38.55 -17.41
CA ILE A 283 -40.31 -37.40 -17.87
C ILE A 283 -39.47 -37.82 -19.09
N ALA A 284 -39.47 -37.00 -20.16
CA ALA A 284 -38.65 -37.23 -21.33
C ALA A 284 -37.23 -36.72 -21.14
N LEU A 285 -36.23 -37.58 -21.34
CA LEU A 285 -34.79 -37.21 -21.34
C LEU A 285 -34.26 -37.18 -22.74
N GLN A 286 -33.52 -36.09 -23.11
CA GLN A 286 -32.96 -35.94 -24.44
C GLN A 286 -31.56 -35.33 -24.34
N ALA A 287 -30.63 -35.72 -25.27
CA ALA A 287 -29.36 -35.04 -25.48
C ALA A 287 -29.30 -34.58 -26.93
N ASN A 288 -28.92 -33.32 -27.11
CA ASN A 288 -28.68 -32.71 -28.42
C ASN A 288 -27.24 -32.18 -28.42
N VAL A 289 -26.32 -33.10 -28.65
CA VAL A 289 -24.87 -32.82 -28.76
C VAL A 289 -24.49 -33.07 -30.21
N PRO A 290 -24.06 -32.04 -30.96
CA PRO A 290 -23.69 -32.21 -32.38
C PRO A 290 -22.51 -33.18 -32.54
N GLU A 291 -22.62 -34.04 -33.58
CA GLU A 291 -21.47 -34.86 -34.01
C GLU A 291 -20.32 -33.96 -34.46
N GLY A 292 -19.09 -34.30 -34.03
CA GLY A 292 -17.89 -33.51 -34.38
C GLY A 292 -17.67 -32.27 -33.50
N LEU A 293 -18.43 -32.08 -32.43
CA LEU A 293 -18.11 -31.08 -31.41
C LEU A 293 -16.75 -31.42 -30.76
N SER A 294 -15.86 -30.43 -30.63
CA SER A 294 -14.57 -30.65 -29.98
C SER A 294 -14.75 -31.24 -28.58
N PRO A 295 -13.94 -32.24 -28.19
CA PRO A 295 -13.97 -32.73 -26.81
C PRO A 295 -13.69 -31.63 -25.81
N VAL A 296 -14.23 -31.72 -24.59
CA VAL A 296 -13.88 -30.82 -23.48
C VAL A 296 -12.70 -31.37 -22.71
N TYR A 297 -11.84 -30.49 -22.18
CA TYR A 297 -10.72 -30.87 -21.32
C TYR A 297 -11.15 -30.83 -19.86
N ALA A 298 -11.63 -31.96 -19.34
CA ALA A 298 -12.27 -32.04 -18.04
C ALA A 298 -11.91 -33.36 -17.33
N ASP A 299 -12.11 -33.38 -16.01
CA ASP A 299 -12.06 -34.60 -15.22
C ASP A 299 -13.41 -35.34 -15.35
N PRO A 300 -13.44 -36.55 -15.90
CA PRO A 300 -14.69 -37.28 -16.18
C PRO A 300 -15.50 -37.57 -14.92
N GLN A 301 -14.84 -37.88 -13.82
CA GLN A 301 -15.52 -38.19 -12.57
C GLN A 301 -16.21 -36.95 -11.99
N ARG A 302 -15.53 -35.81 -12.01
CA ARG A 302 -16.09 -34.54 -11.56
C ARG A 302 -17.16 -34.00 -12.51
N LEU A 303 -16.96 -34.18 -13.80
CA LEU A 303 -17.97 -33.82 -14.80
C LEU A 303 -19.23 -34.69 -14.65
N SER A 304 -19.10 -35.99 -14.37
CA SER A 304 -20.23 -36.87 -14.05
C SER A 304 -21.01 -36.35 -12.84
N GLN A 305 -20.33 -35.92 -11.80
CA GLN A 305 -20.94 -35.32 -10.61
C GLN A 305 -21.72 -34.02 -10.92
N VAL A 306 -21.16 -33.14 -11.76
CA VAL A 306 -21.86 -31.93 -12.24
C VAL A 306 -23.17 -32.30 -12.91
N PHE A 307 -23.15 -33.24 -13.86
CA PHE A 307 -24.37 -33.69 -14.55
C PHE A 307 -25.35 -34.37 -13.61
N HIS A 308 -24.89 -35.23 -12.72
CA HIS A 308 -25.77 -35.89 -11.74
C HIS A 308 -26.48 -34.87 -10.83
N ASN A 309 -25.79 -33.85 -10.36
CA ASN A 309 -26.39 -32.81 -9.53
C ASN A 309 -27.43 -31.98 -10.32
N LEU A 310 -27.13 -31.58 -11.55
CA LEU A 310 -28.04 -30.78 -12.36
C LEU A 310 -29.23 -31.60 -12.80
N LEU A 311 -29.03 -32.85 -13.28
CA LEU A 311 -30.10 -33.72 -13.77
C LEU A 311 -31.00 -34.23 -12.63
N SER A 312 -30.44 -34.58 -11.45
CA SER A 312 -31.27 -34.98 -10.29
C SER A 312 -32.12 -33.80 -9.81
N ASN A 313 -31.59 -32.56 -9.88
CA ASN A 313 -32.37 -31.38 -9.59
C ASN A 313 -33.50 -31.18 -10.62
N ALA A 314 -33.21 -31.28 -11.91
CA ALA A 314 -34.18 -31.21 -12.98
C ALA A 314 -35.29 -32.30 -12.84
N LEU A 315 -34.89 -33.56 -12.58
CA LEU A 315 -35.87 -34.67 -12.36
C LEU A 315 -36.76 -34.45 -11.14
N ARG A 316 -36.28 -33.76 -10.12
CA ARG A 316 -37.04 -33.46 -8.90
C ARG A 316 -38.15 -32.45 -9.15
N HIS A 317 -37.81 -31.38 -9.93
CA HIS A 317 -38.70 -30.23 -10.12
C HIS A 317 -39.50 -30.26 -11.42
N THR A 318 -39.28 -31.27 -12.27
CA THR A 318 -40.06 -31.45 -13.50
C THR A 318 -41.29 -32.37 -13.23
N PRO A 319 -42.51 -31.92 -13.52
CA PRO A 319 -43.68 -32.74 -13.38
C PRO A 319 -43.79 -33.85 -14.45
N ALA A 320 -44.64 -34.82 -14.23
CA ALA A 320 -44.94 -35.84 -15.23
C ALA A 320 -45.43 -35.21 -16.56
N GLY A 321 -44.96 -35.75 -17.68
CA GLY A 321 -45.15 -35.17 -19.01
C GLY A 321 -44.15 -34.08 -19.39
N GLY A 322 -43.27 -33.67 -18.48
CA GLY A 322 -42.23 -32.71 -18.74
C GLY A 322 -41.02 -33.30 -19.48
N ARG A 323 -40.06 -32.43 -19.77
CA ARG A 323 -38.87 -32.77 -20.54
C ARG A 323 -37.62 -32.18 -19.89
N ILE A 324 -36.51 -32.93 -19.96
CA ILE A 324 -35.18 -32.51 -19.59
C ILE A 324 -34.27 -32.70 -20.80
N GLU A 325 -33.53 -31.66 -21.19
CA GLU A 325 -32.70 -31.67 -22.39
C GLU A 325 -31.27 -31.17 -22.08
N ILE A 326 -30.24 -31.92 -22.52
CA ILE A 326 -28.87 -31.52 -22.53
C ILE A 326 -28.54 -31.00 -23.94
N ARG A 327 -27.98 -29.80 -24.04
CA ARG A 327 -27.48 -29.24 -25.29
C ARG A 327 -26.01 -28.85 -25.14
N ALA A 328 -25.21 -29.05 -26.19
CA ALA A 328 -23.84 -28.58 -26.24
C ALA A 328 -23.59 -27.88 -27.57
N ARG A 329 -22.78 -26.78 -27.50
CA ARG A 329 -22.40 -26.02 -28.67
C ARG A 329 -21.09 -25.28 -28.41
N PRO A 330 -20.35 -24.83 -29.44
CA PRO A 330 -19.24 -23.92 -29.23
C PRO A 330 -19.71 -22.66 -28.47
N ALA A 331 -18.92 -22.26 -27.46
CA ALA A 331 -19.21 -21.04 -26.71
C ALA A 331 -18.84 -19.81 -27.53
N PRO A 332 -19.45 -18.62 -27.27
CA PRO A 332 -19.00 -17.35 -27.85
C PRO A 332 -17.54 -17.05 -27.55
N GLN A 333 -17.04 -17.47 -26.42
CA GLN A 333 -15.63 -17.39 -26.04
C GLN A 333 -14.85 -18.49 -26.78
N ALA A 334 -13.88 -18.08 -27.59
CA ALA A 334 -13.04 -19.01 -28.34
C ALA A 334 -12.31 -20.01 -27.42
N GLY A 335 -12.31 -21.29 -27.83
CA GLY A 335 -11.67 -22.35 -27.06
C GLY A 335 -12.50 -22.91 -25.90
N TYR A 336 -13.80 -22.57 -25.83
CA TYR A 336 -14.74 -23.12 -24.85
C TYR A 336 -15.93 -23.77 -25.51
N ILE A 337 -16.50 -24.76 -24.85
CA ILE A 337 -17.78 -25.40 -25.19
C ILE A 337 -18.82 -24.97 -24.15
N SER A 338 -19.98 -24.54 -24.61
CA SER A 338 -21.14 -24.21 -23.78
C SER A 338 -22.06 -25.40 -23.70
N ILE A 339 -22.39 -25.83 -22.48
CA ILE A 339 -23.29 -26.94 -22.18
C ILE A 339 -24.48 -26.38 -21.44
N GLN A 340 -25.66 -26.82 -21.82
CA GLN A 340 -26.94 -26.44 -21.24
C GLN A 340 -27.66 -27.66 -20.73
N VAL A 341 -28.20 -27.56 -19.50
CA VAL A 341 -29.20 -28.53 -18.97
C VAL A 341 -30.48 -27.76 -18.75
N ALA A 342 -31.50 -28.06 -19.55
CA ALA A 342 -32.79 -27.38 -19.53
C ALA A 342 -33.88 -28.31 -19.10
N ASP A 343 -34.74 -27.86 -18.21
CA ASP A 343 -35.95 -28.56 -17.77
C ASP A 343 -37.21 -27.72 -18.02
N THR A 344 -38.38 -28.38 -18.04
CA THR A 344 -39.71 -27.76 -18.11
C THR A 344 -40.40 -27.83 -16.76
N GLY A 345 -39.65 -27.63 -15.69
CA GLY A 345 -40.14 -27.74 -14.32
C GLY A 345 -40.86 -26.51 -13.78
N SER A 346 -41.02 -26.45 -12.48
CA SER A 346 -41.68 -25.34 -11.78
C SER A 346 -41.04 -23.99 -12.01
N GLY A 347 -39.76 -23.96 -12.43
CA GLY A 347 -38.95 -22.74 -12.48
C GLY A 347 -38.57 -22.24 -11.10
N ILE A 348 -37.82 -21.15 -11.10
CA ILE A 348 -37.22 -20.50 -9.90
C ILE A 348 -37.66 -19.03 -9.87
N PRO A 349 -38.18 -18.52 -8.75
CA PRO A 349 -38.52 -17.11 -8.59
C PRO A 349 -37.30 -16.19 -8.80
N PRO A 350 -37.50 -14.99 -9.36
CA PRO A 350 -36.38 -14.07 -9.67
C PRO A 350 -35.57 -13.65 -8.44
N ASP A 351 -36.20 -13.54 -7.29
CA ASP A 351 -35.58 -13.19 -5.99
C ASP A 351 -34.72 -14.32 -5.43
N GLU A 352 -34.94 -15.55 -5.81
CA GLU A 352 -34.17 -16.72 -5.41
C GLU A 352 -32.94 -16.96 -6.31
N LEU A 353 -32.98 -16.54 -7.58
CA LEU A 353 -31.92 -16.80 -8.55
C LEU A 353 -30.50 -16.37 -8.10
N PRO A 354 -30.29 -15.23 -7.41
CA PRO A 354 -28.97 -14.85 -6.92
C PRO A 354 -28.40 -15.82 -5.89
N HIS A 355 -29.26 -16.55 -5.17
CA HIS A 355 -28.93 -17.35 -3.99
C HIS A 355 -28.79 -18.85 -4.24
N ILE A 356 -29.28 -19.36 -5.40
CA ILE A 356 -29.35 -20.82 -5.64
C ILE A 356 -27.99 -21.54 -5.64
N PHE A 357 -26.90 -20.83 -5.83
CA PHE A 357 -25.51 -21.34 -5.75
C PHE A 357 -24.88 -21.15 -4.37
N GLU A 358 -25.60 -20.53 -3.42
CA GLU A 358 -25.15 -20.44 -2.04
C GLU A 358 -25.28 -21.81 -1.35
N ARG A 359 -24.43 -22.05 -0.38
CA ARG A 359 -24.38 -23.29 0.38
C ARG A 359 -25.65 -23.42 1.22
N PHE A 360 -26.24 -24.65 1.28
CA PHE A 360 -27.43 -24.95 2.04
C PHE A 360 -28.67 -24.15 1.63
N TYR A 361 -28.54 -23.35 0.54
CA TYR A 361 -29.72 -22.64 0.05
C TYR A 361 -30.76 -23.59 -0.49
N ARG A 362 -31.99 -23.39 -0.07
CA ARG A 362 -33.16 -24.15 -0.49
C ARG A 362 -34.34 -23.19 -0.54
N GLY A 363 -35.07 -23.19 -1.63
CA GLY A 363 -36.32 -22.45 -1.77
C GLY A 363 -37.31 -22.79 -0.65
N ASP A 364 -38.57 -22.70 -0.88
CA ASP A 364 -39.63 -22.72 0.12
C ASP A 364 -39.46 -23.74 1.26
N ARG A 365 -39.70 -23.31 2.51
CA ARG A 365 -39.59 -24.12 3.74
C ARG A 365 -40.50 -25.35 3.76
N SER A 366 -41.53 -25.37 2.91
CA SER A 366 -42.48 -26.49 2.80
C SER A 366 -41.89 -27.73 2.11
N GLU A 367 -40.94 -27.56 1.19
CA GLU A 367 -40.30 -28.67 0.46
C GLU A 367 -39.21 -29.40 1.24
N ARG A 368 -38.80 -28.88 2.41
CA ARG A 368 -37.70 -29.44 3.24
C ARG A 368 -37.93 -30.92 3.62
N ARG A 369 -39.15 -31.38 3.78
CA ARG A 369 -39.49 -32.74 4.27
C ARG A 369 -39.76 -33.76 3.17
N ALA A 370 -40.14 -33.33 1.98
CA ALA A 370 -40.62 -34.26 0.95
C ALA A 370 -39.50 -34.82 0.04
N TYR A 371 -38.36 -34.13 -0.12
CA TYR A 371 -37.42 -34.46 -1.22
C TYR A 371 -35.91 -34.49 -0.90
N GLY A 372 -35.48 -34.53 0.35
CA GLY A 372 -34.16 -35.01 0.78
C GLY A 372 -32.88 -34.41 0.10
N GLY A 373 -32.86 -33.14 -0.29
CA GLY A 373 -31.67 -32.53 -0.86
C GLY A 373 -30.79 -31.82 0.18
N THR A 374 -29.47 -31.91 0.06
CA THR A 374 -28.50 -31.32 1.01
C THR A 374 -28.37 -29.79 0.88
N GLY A 375 -28.86 -29.18 -0.20
CA GLY A 375 -28.63 -27.76 -0.52
C GLY A 375 -27.17 -27.46 -0.92
N LEU A 376 -26.33 -28.48 -1.04
CA LEU A 376 -24.91 -28.33 -1.42
C LEU A 376 -24.66 -28.60 -2.91
N GLY A 377 -25.56 -29.33 -3.58
CA GLY A 377 -25.33 -29.80 -4.94
C GLY A 377 -25.02 -28.72 -5.96
N LEU A 378 -25.78 -27.60 -5.97
CA LEU A 378 -25.52 -26.47 -6.90
C LEU A 378 -24.24 -25.67 -6.53
N ALA A 379 -23.96 -25.53 -5.24
CA ALA A 379 -22.70 -24.94 -4.80
C ALA A 379 -21.49 -25.77 -5.26
N ILE A 380 -21.58 -27.10 -5.14
CA ILE A 380 -20.54 -28.03 -5.64
C ILE A 380 -20.40 -27.91 -7.17
N VAL A 381 -21.51 -27.88 -7.91
CA VAL A 381 -21.50 -27.69 -9.37
C VAL A 381 -20.74 -26.43 -9.74
N LYS A 382 -21.02 -25.30 -9.10
CA LYS A 382 -20.34 -24.05 -9.35
C LYS A 382 -18.82 -24.17 -9.11
N HIS A 383 -18.40 -24.67 -7.97
CA HIS A 383 -17.00 -24.85 -7.64
C HIS A 383 -16.28 -25.84 -8.59
N LEU A 384 -16.92 -26.93 -8.98
CA LEU A 384 -16.33 -27.87 -9.93
C LEU A 384 -16.12 -27.24 -11.31
N ILE A 385 -17.09 -26.49 -11.80
CA ILE A 385 -17.00 -25.80 -13.09
C ILE A 385 -15.91 -24.71 -13.03
N GLU A 386 -15.88 -23.91 -11.98
CA GLU A 386 -14.84 -22.88 -11.76
C GLU A 386 -13.44 -23.52 -11.65
N ALA A 387 -13.31 -24.63 -10.96
CA ALA A 387 -12.06 -25.39 -10.87
C ALA A 387 -11.59 -25.91 -12.23
N HIS A 388 -12.51 -26.21 -13.18
CA HIS A 388 -12.18 -26.55 -14.56
C HIS A 388 -11.82 -25.35 -15.43
N GLY A 389 -11.94 -24.11 -14.91
CA GLY A 389 -11.72 -22.88 -15.64
C GLY A 389 -12.94 -22.41 -16.44
N GLY A 390 -14.11 -22.94 -16.14
CA GLY A 390 -15.39 -22.57 -16.75
C GLY A 390 -16.18 -21.56 -15.91
N GLN A 391 -17.39 -21.26 -16.39
CA GLN A 391 -18.38 -20.42 -15.70
C GLN A 391 -19.73 -21.08 -15.77
N ILE A 392 -20.59 -20.87 -14.77
CA ILE A 392 -21.98 -21.33 -14.75
C ILE A 392 -22.93 -20.14 -14.57
N SER A 393 -24.07 -20.22 -15.24
CA SER A 393 -25.19 -19.29 -15.11
C SER A 393 -26.51 -20.02 -15.14
N VAL A 394 -27.58 -19.36 -14.71
CA VAL A 394 -28.95 -19.90 -14.68
C VAL A 394 -29.88 -18.88 -15.31
N GLN A 395 -30.87 -19.39 -16.03
CA GLN A 395 -32.02 -18.66 -16.50
C GLN A 395 -33.27 -19.48 -16.14
N SER A 396 -34.21 -18.85 -15.48
CA SER A 396 -35.45 -19.52 -15.05
C SER A 396 -36.63 -18.55 -14.98
N ARG A 397 -37.82 -19.07 -15.19
CA ARG A 397 -39.07 -18.35 -14.94
C ARG A 397 -40.06 -19.31 -14.28
N PRO A 398 -40.78 -18.83 -13.27
CA PRO A 398 -41.83 -19.66 -12.62
C PRO A 398 -42.81 -20.20 -13.64
N GLY A 399 -43.01 -21.52 -13.64
CA GLY A 399 -43.90 -22.24 -14.55
C GLY A 399 -43.39 -22.52 -15.98
N GLU A 400 -42.21 -21.95 -16.36
CA GLU A 400 -41.62 -22.18 -17.69
C GLU A 400 -40.41 -23.13 -17.64
N GLY A 401 -39.86 -23.41 -16.45
CA GLY A 401 -38.73 -24.29 -16.23
C GLY A 401 -37.42 -23.54 -15.99
N THR A 402 -36.30 -24.29 -15.96
CA THR A 402 -34.95 -23.77 -15.63
C THR A 402 -33.97 -24.25 -16.67
N THR A 403 -33.02 -23.38 -17.00
CA THR A 403 -31.89 -23.68 -17.85
C THR A 403 -30.60 -23.29 -17.15
N PHE A 404 -29.80 -24.27 -16.78
CA PHE A 404 -28.40 -24.06 -16.34
C PHE A 404 -27.51 -24.10 -17.56
N THR A 405 -26.65 -23.09 -17.69
CA THR A 405 -25.63 -22.99 -18.76
C THR A 405 -24.27 -22.91 -18.16
N PHE A 406 -23.35 -23.79 -18.55
CA PHE A 406 -21.98 -23.75 -18.12
C PHE A 406 -20.99 -23.91 -19.27
N THR A 407 -19.76 -23.45 -19.08
CA THR A 407 -18.70 -23.53 -20.08
C THR A 407 -17.55 -24.38 -19.58
N LEU A 408 -16.90 -25.10 -20.48
CA LEU A 408 -15.67 -25.84 -20.22
C LEU A 408 -14.66 -25.58 -21.32
N PRO A 409 -13.35 -25.62 -21.02
CA PRO A 409 -12.31 -25.51 -22.03
C PRO A 409 -12.43 -26.67 -23.04
N ALA A 410 -12.37 -26.37 -24.34
CA ALA A 410 -12.23 -27.38 -25.37
C ALA A 410 -10.83 -28.01 -25.29
N ALA A 411 -10.76 -29.33 -25.48
CA ALA A 411 -9.46 -29.97 -25.66
C ALA A 411 -8.83 -29.42 -26.95
N ARG A 412 -7.58 -28.99 -26.88
CA ARG A 412 -6.84 -28.61 -28.07
C ARG A 412 -6.71 -29.84 -28.96
N ALA A 413 -7.06 -29.71 -30.24
CA ALA A 413 -6.72 -30.71 -31.20
C ALA A 413 -5.19 -30.90 -31.15
N ALA A 414 -4.76 -32.14 -30.88
CA ALA A 414 -3.35 -32.52 -30.87
C ALA A 414 -2.70 -32.35 -32.24
#